data_05ca81a9d69d5937ad032a6137a5a438
#
_entry.id   05ca81a9d69d5937ad032a6137a5a438
#
_cell.length_a   1.000
_cell.length_b   1.000
_cell.length_c   1.000
_cell.angle_alpha   90.00
_cell.angle_beta   90.00
_cell.angle_gamma   90.00
#
_symmetry.space_group_name_H-M   'P 1'
#
loop_
_entity.id
_entity.type
_entity.pdbx_description
1 polymer ?
#
loop_
_entity_poly.entity_id
_entity_poly.type
_entity_poly.pdbx_seq_one_letter_code
_entity_poly.pdbx_strand_id
1 'polypeptide(L)'
;GMGQKYCNEIIAKVFRIGNNLGLPEPALADTLEGLEEDVLDDDGVEVKYPLDVKGAEVLLVTPSADFFAEPHVDGLIGYGKVFHEAGLSWTLSSHASEAANFGMFIGSYENMRNVSMRIREAALDLGVKRIVFGECGHAWRVAYSFLNTLAGPFDFLDPKYPVPQHILEVTHDLIQRDAIKLDPSANDDMILTFHDSCNVARATRMGPNPGGQFTIPREVIKASVNNFVDMAPETIHDATYCCGGGGGLLTDDLMELRVKGAVPRMDALKRVIEEDGVTHMAAICAICKSQFTKVLPYYGMGMDMIVSVHQLVSNAIVLGSKQ
;
A
#
# COMPACT_ATOMS: atom_id res chain seq x y z
N GLY A 1 -2.88 -9.77 -24.03
CA GLY A 1 -1.62 -9.13 -23.70
C GLY A 1 -0.70 -10.05 -22.88
N MET A 2 0.58 -9.70 -22.73
CA MET A 2 1.57 -10.55 -22.05
C MET A 2 1.17 -10.97 -20.63
N GLY A 3 0.58 -10.13 -19.83
CA GLY A 3 0.13 -10.45 -18.46
C GLY A 3 -1.27 -11.07 -18.36
N GLN A 4 -1.96 -11.36 -19.44
CA GLN A 4 -3.39 -11.72 -19.39
C GLN A 4 -3.66 -13.02 -18.63
N LYS A 5 -2.86 -14.06 -18.84
CA LYS A 5 -3.01 -15.34 -18.14
C LYS A 5 -2.87 -15.15 -16.63
N TYR A 6 -1.81 -14.49 -16.20
CA TYR A 6 -1.55 -14.16 -14.80
C TYR A 6 -2.70 -13.36 -14.18
N CYS A 7 -3.17 -12.30 -14.83
CA CYS A 7 -4.27 -11.49 -14.33
C CYS A 7 -5.58 -12.29 -14.19
N ASN A 8 -5.89 -13.16 -15.17
CA ASN A 8 -7.06 -14.03 -15.11
C ASN A 8 -6.98 -15.03 -13.95
N GLU A 9 -5.81 -15.60 -13.68
CA GLU A 9 -5.60 -16.51 -12.55
C GLU A 9 -5.82 -15.80 -11.20
N ILE A 10 -5.32 -14.58 -11.05
CA ILE A 10 -5.56 -13.77 -9.85
C ILE A 10 -7.04 -13.47 -9.67
N ILE A 11 -7.72 -13.00 -10.72
CA ILE A 11 -9.14 -12.68 -10.69
C ILE A 11 -9.97 -13.92 -10.33
N ALA A 12 -9.64 -15.09 -10.90
CA ALA A 12 -10.32 -16.34 -10.58
C ALA A 12 -10.13 -16.75 -9.11
N LYS A 13 -8.96 -16.53 -8.53
CA LYS A 13 -8.73 -16.77 -7.09
C LYS A 13 -9.61 -15.87 -6.22
N VAL A 14 -9.66 -14.57 -6.53
CA VAL A 14 -10.50 -13.61 -5.79
C VAL A 14 -11.97 -14.02 -5.84
N PHE A 15 -12.49 -14.41 -7.00
CA PHE A 15 -13.88 -14.87 -7.10
C PHE A 15 -14.16 -16.15 -6.33
N ARG A 16 -13.20 -17.05 -6.25
CA ARG A 16 -13.37 -18.33 -5.56
C ARG A 16 -13.20 -18.23 -4.05
N ILE A 17 -12.24 -17.41 -3.56
CA ILE A 17 -11.77 -17.47 -2.17
C ILE A 17 -11.80 -16.09 -1.48
N GLY A 18 -11.96 -14.98 -2.21
CA GLY A 18 -12.02 -13.63 -1.66
C GLY A 18 -10.69 -12.86 -1.71
N ASN A 19 -9.56 -13.54 -1.91
CA ASN A 19 -8.25 -12.91 -2.01
C ASN A 19 -7.41 -13.48 -3.14
N ASN A 20 -6.43 -12.73 -3.59
CA ASN A 20 -5.59 -13.12 -4.74
C ASN A 20 -4.51 -14.17 -4.39
N LEU A 21 -4.24 -14.42 -3.11
CA LEU A 21 -3.40 -15.53 -2.65
C LEU A 21 -4.07 -16.87 -2.80
N GLY A 22 -5.39 -16.89 -2.64
CA GLY A 22 -6.15 -18.12 -2.56
C GLY A 22 -6.11 -18.76 -1.16
N LEU A 23 -5.87 -17.94 -0.11
CA LEU A 23 -5.95 -18.37 1.28
C LEU A 23 -7.42 -18.46 1.72
N PRO A 24 -7.90 -19.63 2.19
CA PRO A 24 -9.18 -19.73 2.83
C PRO A 24 -9.19 -18.95 4.16
N GLU A 25 -10.38 -18.55 4.61
CA GLU A 25 -10.55 -17.74 5.82
C GLU A 25 -9.76 -18.24 7.05
N PRO A 26 -9.76 -19.55 7.42
CA PRO A 26 -9.00 -20.00 8.57
C PRO A 26 -7.48 -19.77 8.42
N ALA A 27 -6.92 -20.02 7.24
CA ALA A 27 -5.49 -19.80 6.99
C ALA A 27 -5.14 -18.30 6.97
N LEU A 28 -6.07 -17.44 6.54
CA LEU A 28 -5.88 -16.00 6.64
C LEU A 28 -5.91 -15.55 8.10
N ALA A 29 -6.84 -16.06 8.90
CA ALA A 29 -6.91 -15.78 10.33
C ALA A 29 -5.62 -16.20 11.06
N ASP A 30 -5.13 -17.43 10.83
CA ASP A 30 -3.86 -17.91 11.40
C ASP A 30 -2.68 -17.01 11.01
N THR A 31 -2.65 -16.51 9.77
CA THR A 31 -1.61 -15.57 9.32
C THR A 31 -1.67 -14.24 10.09
N LEU A 32 -2.87 -13.73 10.34
CA LEU A 32 -3.06 -12.47 11.08
C LEU A 32 -2.75 -12.63 12.57
N GLU A 33 -3.09 -13.78 13.18
CA GLU A 33 -2.68 -14.13 14.55
C GLU A 33 -1.14 -14.17 14.68
N GLY A 34 -0.44 -14.72 13.68
CA GLY A 34 1.03 -14.69 13.65
C GLY A 34 1.59 -13.26 13.66
N LEU A 35 0.98 -12.32 12.91
CA LEU A 35 1.39 -10.90 12.96
C LEU A 35 1.13 -10.26 14.34
N GLU A 36 0.06 -10.66 15.04
CA GLU A 36 -0.22 -10.19 16.40
C GLU A 36 0.86 -10.64 17.38
N GLU A 37 1.29 -11.91 17.24
CA GLU A 37 2.37 -12.49 18.05
C GLU A 37 3.70 -11.78 17.77
N ASP A 38 4.07 -11.58 16.50
CA ASP A 38 5.29 -10.89 16.11
C ASP A 38 5.35 -9.48 16.71
N VAL A 39 4.27 -8.70 16.61
CA VAL A 39 4.21 -7.34 17.18
C VAL A 39 4.27 -7.36 18.71
N LEU A 40 3.64 -8.33 19.35
CA LEU A 40 3.71 -8.47 20.81
C LEU A 40 5.14 -8.80 21.28
N ASP A 41 5.84 -9.67 20.55
CA ASP A 41 7.21 -10.06 20.88
C ASP A 41 8.21 -8.90 20.64
N ASP A 42 8.04 -8.14 19.55
CA ASP A 42 8.95 -7.07 19.18
C ASP A 42 8.71 -5.78 19.97
N ASP A 43 7.44 -5.36 20.12
CA ASP A 43 7.08 -4.07 20.71
C ASP A 43 6.55 -4.18 22.15
N GLY A 44 6.20 -5.37 22.62
CA GLY A 44 5.60 -5.59 23.94
C GLY A 44 4.16 -5.03 24.06
N VAL A 45 3.49 -4.78 22.94
CA VAL A 45 2.13 -4.21 22.87
C VAL A 45 1.22 -5.11 22.06
N GLU A 46 0.05 -5.40 22.61
CA GLU A 46 -0.96 -6.23 21.95
C GLU A 46 -1.70 -5.41 20.86
N VAL A 47 -1.30 -5.56 19.61
CA VAL A 47 -1.96 -4.96 18.43
C VAL A 47 -2.77 -6.03 17.72
N LYS A 48 -4.04 -5.74 17.39
CA LYS A 48 -4.94 -6.68 16.72
C LYS A 48 -5.03 -6.44 15.21
N TYR A 49 -5.11 -7.55 14.46
CA TYR A 49 -5.33 -7.58 13.01
C TYR A 49 -6.68 -8.26 12.71
N PRO A 50 -7.80 -7.56 12.94
CA PRO A 50 -9.13 -8.17 12.95
C PRO A 50 -9.63 -8.53 11.55
N LEU A 51 -10.31 -9.68 11.45
CA LEU A 51 -10.93 -10.20 10.23
C LEU A 51 -12.45 -10.28 10.42
N ASP A 52 -13.22 -9.76 9.46
CA ASP A 52 -14.68 -9.83 9.37
C ASP A 52 -15.44 -9.33 10.62
N VAL A 53 -14.90 -8.32 11.30
CA VAL A 53 -15.52 -7.72 12.48
C VAL A 53 -16.63 -6.76 12.08
N LYS A 54 -17.88 -7.10 12.44
CA LYS A 54 -19.06 -6.26 12.18
C LYS A 54 -19.08 -5.01 13.07
N GLY A 55 -19.47 -3.89 12.48
CA GLY A 55 -19.58 -2.61 13.18
C GLY A 55 -18.25 -1.87 13.37
N ALA A 56 -17.15 -2.38 12.82
CA ALA A 56 -15.88 -1.65 12.78
C ALA A 56 -16.05 -0.31 12.03
N GLU A 57 -15.29 0.70 12.43
CA GLU A 57 -15.32 1.99 11.73
C GLU A 57 -14.73 1.88 10.32
N VAL A 58 -13.60 1.19 10.18
CA VAL A 58 -12.80 1.13 8.95
C VAL A 58 -12.79 -0.28 8.36
N LEU A 59 -13.13 -0.41 7.07
CA LEU A 59 -12.73 -1.55 6.26
C LEU A 59 -11.40 -1.22 5.59
N LEU A 60 -10.34 -1.94 5.95
CA LEU A 60 -9.06 -1.87 5.24
C LEU A 60 -9.06 -2.82 4.06
N VAL A 61 -8.85 -2.28 2.86
CA VAL A 61 -8.69 -3.03 1.61
C VAL A 61 -7.23 -2.96 1.20
N THR A 62 -6.50 -4.05 1.36
CA THR A 62 -5.07 -4.12 1.14
C THR A 62 -4.69 -5.15 0.08
N PRO A 63 -3.55 -4.99 -0.61
CA PRO A 63 -3.04 -6.02 -1.51
C PRO A 63 -2.67 -7.28 -0.74
N SER A 64 -2.94 -8.44 -1.32
CA SER A 64 -2.66 -9.71 -0.63
C SER A 64 -1.18 -9.98 -0.39
N ALA A 65 -0.28 -9.25 -1.06
CA ALA A 65 1.15 -9.29 -0.76
C ALA A 65 1.47 -8.83 0.67
N ASP A 66 0.63 -7.96 1.25
CA ASP A 66 0.79 -7.43 2.60
C ASP A 66 0.70 -8.51 3.68
N PHE A 67 0.19 -9.69 3.37
CA PHE A 67 0.07 -10.78 4.35
C PHE A 67 1.35 -11.63 4.50
N PHE A 68 2.32 -11.55 3.60
CA PHE A 68 3.45 -12.51 3.64
C PHE A 68 4.74 -12.06 2.94
N ALA A 69 4.74 -10.97 2.18
CA ALA A 69 5.90 -10.56 1.37
C ALA A 69 6.57 -9.32 1.95
N GLU A 70 7.86 -9.39 2.24
CA GLU A 70 8.67 -8.21 2.55
C GLU A 70 8.87 -7.33 1.30
N PRO A 71 8.84 -6.00 1.43
CA PRO A 71 8.53 -5.19 2.62
C PRO A 71 7.03 -4.86 2.78
N HIS A 72 6.14 -5.68 2.23
CA HIS A 72 4.71 -5.43 2.26
C HIS A 72 4.10 -5.73 3.64
N VAL A 73 4.51 -6.86 4.24
CA VAL A 73 4.03 -7.28 5.57
C VAL A 73 4.35 -6.23 6.63
N ASP A 74 5.54 -5.63 6.57
CA ASP A 74 5.92 -4.53 7.48
C ASP A 74 4.99 -3.31 7.34
N GLY A 75 4.50 -3.08 6.13
CA GLY A 75 3.47 -2.06 5.86
C GLY A 75 2.14 -2.40 6.56
N LEU A 76 1.68 -3.65 6.50
CA LEU A 76 0.47 -4.09 7.20
C LEU A 76 0.63 -3.98 8.72
N ILE A 77 1.78 -4.37 9.24
CA ILE A 77 2.12 -4.18 10.66
C ILE A 77 1.98 -2.69 11.03
N GLY A 78 2.53 -1.80 10.21
CA GLY A 78 2.42 -0.37 10.41
C GLY A 78 0.98 0.15 10.37
N TYR A 79 0.10 -0.37 9.50
CA TYR A 79 -1.32 0.01 9.51
C TYR A 79 -2.00 -0.37 10.83
N GLY A 80 -1.76 -1.59 11.31
CA GLY A 80 -2.30 -2.07 12.58
C GLY A 80 -1.87 -1.20 13.77
N LYS A 81 -0.57 -0.89 13.86
CA LYS A 81 -0.01 0.00 14.90
C LYS A 81 -0.62 1.41 14.84
N VAL A 82 -0.79 1.98 13.62
CA VAL A 82 -1.44 3.29 13.45
C VAL A 82 -2.89 3.28 13.92
N PHE A 83 -3.67 2.28 13.55
CA PHE A 83 -5.06 2.16 13.98
C PHE A 83 -5.17 1.92 15.48
N HIS A 84 -4.30 1.08 16.04
CA HIS A 84 -4.22 0.80 17.48
C HIS A 84 -3.97 2.08 18.28
N GLU A 85 -2.87 2.81 17.98
CA GLU A 85 -2.51 4.03 18.72
C GLU A 85 -3.54 5.15 18.54
N ALA A 86 -4.18 5.24 17.36
CA ALA A 86 -5.24 6.19 17.11
C ALA A 86 -6.58 5.82 17.79
N GLY A 87 -6.71 4.60 18.33
CA GLY A 87 -7.98 4.09 18.89
C GLY A 87 -9.07 3.90 17.84
N LEU A 88 -8.71 3.64 16.58
CA LEU A 88 -9.64 3.40 15.49
C LEU A 88 -10.01 1.91 15.43
N SER A 89 -11.31 1.60 15.46
CA SER A 89 -11.78 0.24 15.18
C SER A 89 -11.72 -0.04 13.68
N TRP A 90 -11.17 -1.17 13.30
CA TRP A 90 -10.98 -1.53 11.90
C TRP A 90 -11.11 -3.02 11.68
N THR A 91 -11.22 -3.43 10.43
CA THR A 91 -11.26 -4.83 10.03
C THR A 91 -10.76 -5.03 8.61
N LEU A 92 -10.19 -6.20 8.36
CA LEU A 92 -10.03 -6.79 7.04
C LEU A 92 -11.30 -7.57 6.67
N SER A 93 -11.40 -8.01 5.42
CA SER A 93 -12.47 -8.91 4.97
C SER A 93 -11.93 -10.16 4.31
N SER A 94 -12.46 -11.33 4.69
CA SER A 94 -12.20 -12.59 3.99
C SER A 94 -12.90 -12.66 2.62
N HIS A 95 -13.95 -11.83 2.41
CA HIS A 95 -14.75 -11.79 1.18
C HIS A 95 -14.17 -10.89 0.10
N ALA A 96 -13.44 -9.81 0.46
CA ALA A 96 -12.98 -8.80 -0.47
C ALA A 96 -11.54 -8.39 -0.21
N SER A 97 -10.76 -8.28 -1.27
CA SER A 97 -9.42 -7.73 -1.27
C SER A 97 -9.20 -6.79 -2.45
N GLU A 98 -8.09 -6.09 -2.45
CA GLU A 98 -7.65 -5.30 -3.59
C GLU A 98 -7.28 -6.24 -4.74
N ALA A 99 -7.97 -6.18 -5.85
CA ALA A 99 -7.65 -6.95 -7.07
C ALA A 99 -8.31 -6.39 -8.35
N ALA A 100 -9.10 -5.33 -8.25
CA ALA A 100 -9.78 -4.74 -9.42
C ALA A 100 -8.81 -4.19 -10.46
N ASN A 101 -7.60 -3.82 -10.05
CA ASN A 101 -6.51 -3.42 -10.93
C ASN A 101 -6.08 -4.53 -11.90
N PHE A 102 -6.24 -5.81 -11.57
CA PHE A 102 -5.95 -6.90 -12.52
C PHE A 102 -6.96 -6.89 -13.69
N GLY A 103 -8.22 -6.54 -13.45
CA GLY A 103 -9.18 -6.26 -14.51
C GLY A 103 -8.77 -5.07 -15.37
N MET A 104 -8.26 -3.99 -14.77
CA MET A 104 -7.74 -2.83 -15.49
C MET A 104 -6.57 -3.21 -16.41
N PHE A 105 -5.63 -4.05 -15.96
CA PHE A 105 -4.46 -4.46 -16.76
C PHE A 105 -4.81 -5.20 -18.03
N ILE A 106 -5.92 -5.94 -18.04
CA ILE A 106 -6.40 -6.70 -19.21
C ILE A 106 -7.53 -5.99 -19.95
N GLY A 107 -7.89 -4.77 -19.54
CA GLY A 107 -8.96 -3.99 -20.17
C GLY A 107 -10.38 -4.54 -19.94
N SER A 108 -10.59 -5.29 -18.87
CA SER A 108 -11.88 -5.89 -18.53
C SER A 108 -12.63 -5.05 -17.48
N TYR A 109 -13.53 -4.19 -17.94
CA TYR A 109 -14.41 -3.43 -17.04
C TYR A 109 -15.36 -4.33 -16.24
N GLU A 110 -15.78 -5.46 -16.81
CA GLU A 110 -16.60 -6.45 -16.13
C GLU A 110 -15.88 -7.01 -14.90
N ASN A 111 -14.64 -7.45 -15.05
CA ASN A 111 -13.84 -7.93 -13.93
C ASN A 111 -13.53 -6.83 -12.90
N MET A 112 -13.22 -5.61 -13.36
CA MET A 112 -13.07 -4.48 -12.46
C MET A 112 -14.33 -4.25 -11.63
N ARG A 113 -15.51 -4.24 -12.28
CA ARG A 113 -16.79 -4.05 -11.62
C ARG A 113 -17.07 -5.17 -10.61
N ASN A 114 -16.92 -6.42 -11.01
CA ASN A 114 -17.25 -7.56 -10.17
C ASN A 114 -16.38 -7.60 -8.89
N VAL A 115 -15.06 -7.32 -9.01
CA VAL A 115 -14.18 -7.22 -7.83
C VAL A 115 -14.55 -5.98 -6.97
N SER A 116 -14.86 -4.84 -7.60
CA SER A 116 -15.28 -3.64 -6.89
C SER A 116 -16.61 -3.85 -6.14
N MET A 117 -17.54 -4.63 -6.71
CA MET A 117 -18.80 -5.01 -6.05
C MET A 117 -18.56 -5.83 -4.79
N ARG A 118 -17.59 -6.74 -4.78
CA ARG A 118 -17.23 -7.49 -3.56
C ARG A 118 -16.77 -6.58 -2.42
N ILE A 119 -16.02 -5.52 -2.73
CA ILE A 119 -15.62 -4.51 -1.73
C ILE A 119 -16.86 -3.80 -1.17
N ARG A 120 -17.81 -3.42 -2.03
CA ARG A 120 -19.08 -2.84 -1.60
C ARG A 120 -19.89 -3.78 -0.73
N GLU A 121 -20.02 -5.04 -1.13
CA GLU A 121 -20.74 -6.09 -0.40
C GLU A 121 -20.13 -6.31 0.98
N ALA A 122 -18.80 -6.43 1.06
CA ALA A 122 -18.09 -6.55 2.34
C ALA A 122 -18.35 -5.34 3.23
N ALA A 123 -18.26 -4.12 2.70
CA ALA A 123 -18.47 -2.89 3.47
C ALA A 123 -19.91 -2.79 4.03
N LEU A 124 -20.91 -3.22 3.23
CA LEU A 124 -22.33 -3.27 3.66
C LEU A 124 -22.57 -4.35 4.71
N ASP A 125 -22.07 -5.57 4.48
CA ASP A 125 -22.27 -6.70 5.40
C ASP A 125 -21.61 -6.46 6.76
N LEU A 126 -20.40 -5.87 6.74
CA LEU A 126 -19.66 -5.54 7.95
C LEU A 126 -20.19 -4.26 8.63
N GLY A 127 -20.99 -3.44 7.94
CA GLY A 127 -21.58 -2.22 8.48
C GLY A 127 -20.55 -1.14 8.83
N VAL A 128 -19.47 -1.07 8.03
CA VAL A 128 -18.37 -0.11 8.25
C VAL A 128 -18.80 1.32 7.88
N LYS A 129 -18.11 2.30 8.44
CA LYS A 129 -18.36 3.72 8.19
C LYS A 129 -17.48 4.32 7.10
N ARG A 130 -16.31 3.73 6.86
CA ARG A 130 -15.33 4.21 5.87
C ARG A 130 -14.52 3.07 5.27
N ILE A 131 -14.05 3.27 4.05
CA ILE A 131 -13.19 2.33 3.33
C ILE A 131 -11.80 2.97 3.16
N VAL A 132 -10.76 2.25 3.55
CA VAL A 132 -9.37 2.70 3.45
C VAL A 132 -8.59 1.70 2.60
N PHE A 133 -7.84 2.19 1.62
CA PHE A 133 -6.97 1.39 0.77
C PHE A 133 -5.52 1.45 1.28
N GLY A 134 -4.87 0.30 1.37
CA GLY A 134 -3.45 0.16 1.71
C GLY A 134 -2.51 0.66 0.60
N GLU A 135 -1.22 0.44 0.78
CA GLU A 135 -0.17 0.91 -0.13
C GLU A 135 -0.13 0.14 -1.45
N CYS A 136 -1.08 0.43 -2.34
CA CYS A 136 -1.05 -0.03 -3.72
C CYS A 136 -1.50 1.06 -4.69
N GLY A 137 -0.58 1.60 -5.47
CA GLY A 137 -0.88 2.67 -6.43
C GLY A 137 -1.86 2.26 -7.52
N HIS A 138 -1.87 1.00 -7.93
CA HIS A 138 -2.83 0.50 -8.92
C HIS A 138 -4.23 0.32 -8.32
N ALA A 139 -4.32 -0.23 -7.12
CA ALA A 139 -5.58 -0.33 -6.40
C ALA A 139 -6.16 1.05 -6.11
N TRP A 140 -5.31 1.97 -5.65
CA TRP A 140 -5.72 3.35 -5.42
C TRP A 140 -6.23 4.04 -6.69
N ARG A 141 -5.58 3.80 -7.84
CA ARG A 141 -6.10 4.30 -9.12
C ARG A 141 -7.50 3.78 -9.41
N VAL A 142 -7.77 2.51 -9.19
CA VAL A 142 -9.12 1.96 -9.39
C VAL A 142 -10.09 2.54 -8.37
N ALA A 143 -9.71 2.61 -7.10
CA ALA A 143 -10.54 3.17 -6.04
C ALA A 143 -10.91 4.64 -6.32
N TYR A 144 -9.92 5.45 -6.64
CA TYR A 144 -10.09 6.87 -6.89
C TYR A 144 -10.90 7.16 -8.17
N SER A 145 -10.54 6.49 -9.29
CA SER A 145 -11.07 6.84 -10.61
C SER A 145 -12.33 6.08 -11.00
N PHE A 146 -12.55 4.87 -10.47
CA PHE A 146 -13.54 3.95 -11.00
C PHE A 146 -14.49 3.36 -9.97
N LEU A 147 -14.11 3.25 -8.68
CA LEU A 147 -14.87 2.46 -7.72
C LEU A 147 -16.32 2.95 -7.60
N ASN A 148 -16.55 4.26 -7.48
CA ASN A 148 -17.89 4.81 -7.39
C ASN A 148 -18.73 4.58 -8.66
N THR A 149 -18.11 4.67 -9.84
CA THR A 149 -18.79 4.41 -11.12
C THR A 149 -19.11 2.94 -11.31
N LEU A 150 -18.23 2.04 -10.87
CA LEU A 150 -18.37 0.59 -11.09
C LEU A 150 -19.27 -0.08 -10.06
N ALA A 151 -19.20 0.37 -8.82
CA ALA A 151 -19.86 -0.28 -7.67
C ALA A 151 -20.65 0.68 -6.76
N GLY A 152 -20.68 1.97 -7.05
CA GLY A 152 -21.41 2.96 -6.24
C GLY A 152 -22.93 2.93 -6.43
N PRO A 153 -23.67 3.82 -5.76
CA PRO A 153 -23.15 4.80 -4.79
C PRO A 153 -22.70 4.16 -3.48
N PHE A 154 -21.85 4.89 -2.73
CA PHE A 154 -21.40 4.52 -1.37
C PHE A 154 -22.06 5.41 -0.30
N ASP A 155 -23.33 5.74 -0.49
CA ASP A 155 -24.17 6.59 0.36
C ASP A 155 -24.49 5.98 1.73
N PHE A 156 -24.16 4.72 1.94
CA PHE A 156 -24.25 4.04 3.23
C PHE A 156 -23.05 4.32 4.16
N LEU A 157 -21.96 4.87 3.64
CA LEU A 157 -20.82 5.28 4.44
C LEU A 157 -21.13 6.55 5.23
N ASP A 158 -20.32 6.84 6.26
CA ASP A 158 -20.42 8.08 7.00
C ASP A 158 -20.26 9.29 6.03
N PRO A 159 -21.20 10.27 6.05
CA PRO A 159 -21.10 11.46 5.21
C PRO A 159 -19.79 12.25 5.35
N LYS A 160 -19.08 12.07 6.46
CA LYS A 160 -17.73 12.62 6.65
C LYS A 160 -16.68 11.93 5.75
N TYR A 161 -16.93 10.67 5.38
CA TYR A 161 -16.02 9.84 4.57
C TYR A 161 -16.77 9.21 3.37
N PRO A 162 -17.37 10.03 2.49
CA PRO A 162 -18.29 9.55 1.45
C PRO A 162 -17.59 8.82 0.31
N VAL A 163 -16.26 8.87 0.28
CA VAL A 163 -15.40 8.22 -0.72
C VAL A 163 -14.27 7.46 -0.02
N PRO A 164 -13.73 6.42 -0.66
CA PRO A 164 -12.55 5.73 -0.13
C PRO A 164 -11.38 6.68 0.09
N GLN A 165 -10.56 6.38 1.10
CA GLN A 165 -9.34 7.10 1.43
C GLN A 165 -8.12 6.19 1.21
N HIS A 166 -6.97 6.78 0.92
CA HIS A 166 -5.70 6.06 0.97
C HIS A 166 -5.18 6.03 2.41
N ILE A 167 -4.52 4.95 2.81
CA ILE A 167 -3.99 4.82 4.18
C ILE A 167 -3.06 5.99 4.56
N LEU A 168 -2.29 6.52 3.61
CA LEU A 168 -1.44 7.69 3.84
C LEU A 168 -2.23 8.96 4.17
N GLU A 169 -3.44 9.15 3.61
CA GLU A 169 -4.30 10.29 3.98
C GLU A 169 -4.73 10.18 5.43
N VAL A 170 -5.07 8.96 5.86
CA VAL A 170 -5.47 8.68 7.25
C VAL A 170 -4.31 8.89 8.20
N THR A 171 -3.16 8.31 7.92
CA THR A 171 -1.95 8.46 8.75
C THR A 171 -1.49 9.90 8.84
N HIS A 172 -1.49 10.61 7.70
CA HIS A 172 -1.15 12.04 7.65
C HIS A 172 -2.09 12.89 8.53
N ASP A 173 -3.43 12.69 8.41
CA ASP A 173 -4.41 13.39 9.26
C ASP A 173 -4.17 13.09 10.75
N LEU A 174 -3.86 11.85 11.10
CA LEU A 174 -3.55 11.45 12.47
C LEU A 174 -2.30 12.12 13.02
N ILE A 175 -1.25 12.25 12.21
CA ILE A 175 -0.02 12.98 12.56
C ILE A 175 -0.33 14.48 12.74
N GLN A 176 -1.02 15.11 11.77
CA GLN A 176 -1.30 16.55 11.77
C GLN A 176 -2.13 17.03 12.99
N ARG A 177 -2.96 16.16 13.54
CA ARG A 177 -3.79 16.46 14.72
C ARG A 177 -3.25 15.86 16.03
N ASP A 178 -1.99 15.45 16.05
CA ASP A 178 -1.32 14.84 17.21
C ASP A 178 -2.07 13.60 17.77
N ALA A 179 -2.78 12.88 16.90
CA ALA A 179 -3.48 11.66 17.29
C ALA A 179 -2.57 10.45 17.41
N ILE A 180 -1.44 10.45 16.76
CA ILE A 180 -0.31 9.53 16.92
C ILE A 180 0.98 10.32 17.02
N LYS A 181 1.99 9.77 17.69
CA LYS A 181 3.34 10.36 17.79
C LYS A 181 4.35 9.45 17.12
N LEU A 182 5.29 10.07 16.42
CA LEU A 182 6.40 9.37 15.77
C LEU A 182 7.72 9.88 16.34
N ASP A 183 8.67 8.95 16.54
CA ASP A 183 10.06 9.23 16.84
C ASP A 183 10.91 8.91 15.59
N PRO A 184 11.29 9.90 14.79
CA PRO A 184 12.04 9.66 13.56
C PRO A 184 13.44 9.08 13.80
N SER A 185 13.96 9.15 15.03
CA SER A 185 15.29 8.60 15.35
C SER A 185 15.34 7.07 15.26
N ALA A 186 14.20 6.40 15.30
CA ALA A 186 14.09 4.96 15.10
C ALA A 186 14.55 4.50 13.70
N ASN A 187 14.68 5.41 12.73
CA ASN A 187 15.14 5.15 11.37
C ASN A 187 16.43 5.92 11.01
N ASP A 188 17.26 6.29 12.00
CA ASP A 188 18.48 7.09 11.79
C ASP A 188 19.60 6.34 11.03
N ASP A 189 19.53 5.02 10.97
CA ASP A 189 20.41 4.15 10.18
C ASP A 189 20.12 4.23 8.67
N MET A 190 19.02 4.89 8.28
CA MET A 190 18.58 5.00 6.89
C MET A 190 18.73 6.43 6.37
N ILE A 191 19.23 6.56 5.13
CA ILE A 191 19.10 7.78 4.32
C ILE A 191 18.09 7.45 3.22
N LEU A 192 16.89 8.05 3.31
CA LEU A 192 15.73 7.70 2.51
C LEU A 192 15.59 8.57 1.26
N THR A 193 15.20 7.92 0.15
CA THR A 193 14.55 8.60 -0.98
C THR A 193 13.16 8.01 -1.21
N PHE A 194 12.39 8.61 -2.14
CA PHE A 194 11.01 8.19 -2.40
C PHE A 194 10.74 7.97 -3.87
N HIS A 195 10.11 6.84 -4.19
CA HIS A 195 9.60 6.54 -5.52
C HIS A 195 8.13 6.93 -5.65
N ASP A 196 7.84 8.03 -6.33
CA ASP A 196 6.48 8.35 -6.75
C ASP A 196 5.93 7.26 -7.68
N SER A 197 4.96 6.48 -7.21
CA SER A 197 4.31 5.47 -8.05
C SER A 197 3.57 6.14 -9.21
N CYS A 198 3.83 5.71 -10.44
CA CYS A 198 3.28 6.34 -11.63
C CYS A 198 1.73 6.37 -11.67
N ASN A 199 1.06 5.37 -11.08
CA ASN A 199 -0.40 5.34 -10.99
C ASN A 199 -0.95 6.32 -9.95
N VAL A 200 -0.27 6.53 -8.85
CA VAL A 200 -0.62 7.58 -7.88
C VAL A 200 -0.33 8.94 -8.47
N ALA A 201 0.89 9.15 -8.93
CA ALA A 201 1.41 10.45 -9.36
C ALA A 201 0.59 11.09 -10.50
N ARG A 202 0.20 10.28 -11.50
CA ARG A 202 -0.44 10.78 -12.73
C ARG A 202 -1.93 10.52 -12.86
N ALA A 203 -2.50 9.64 -12.03
CA ALA A 203 -3.87 9.19 -12.23
C ALA A 203 -4.77 9.30 -10.99
N THR A 204 -4.25 9.84 -9.90
CA THR A 204 -5.02 9.98 -8.65
C THR A 204 -4.70 11.30 -7.94
N ARG A 205 -5.39 11.51 -6.83
CA ARG A 205 -5.08 12.54 -5.84
C ARG A 205 -5.15 11.94 -4.45
N MET A 206 -4.56 12.65 -3.48
CA MET A 206 -4.69 12.42 -2.05
C MET A 206 -5.01 13.74 -1.37
N GLY A 207 -5.88 13.71 -0.37
CA GLY A 207 -6.30 14.89 0.37
C GLY A 207 -7.08 15.91 -0.45
N PRO A 208 -7.47 17.01 0.18
CA PRO A 208 -8.33 18.04 -0.43
C PRO A 208 -7.56 19.00 -1.35
N ASN A 209 -6.25 19.09 -1.20
CA ASN A 209 -5.43 20.09 -1.90
C ASN A 209 -4.81 19.52 -3.19
N PRO A 210 -4.69 20.35 -4.26
CA PRO A 210 -3.94 19.97 -5.45
C PRO A 210 -2.50 19.57 -5.10
N GLY A 211 -2.01 18.46 -5.67
CA GLY A 211 -0.65 17.96 -5.40
C GLY A 211 -0.50 17.14 -4.13
N GLY A 212 -1.59 16.88 -3.40
CA GLY A 212 -1.54 16.08 -2.18
C GLY A 212 -0.96 14.68 -2.36
N GLN A 213 -1.10 14.08 -3.54
CA GLN A 213 -0.46 12.80 -3.88
C GLN A 213 1.08 12.87 -3.93
N PHE A 214 1.66 14.06 -3.94
CA PHE A 214 3.11 14.29 -3.87
C PHE A 214 3.55 14.71 -2.47
N THR A 215 2.75 15.55 -1.81
CA THR A 215 3.10 16.14 -0.51
C THR A 215 2.79 15.19 0.64
N ILE A 216 1.62 14.57 0.68
CA ILE A 216 1.19 13.68 1.77
C ILE A 216 2.18 12.53 2.02
N PRO A 217 2.61 11.75 1.01
CA PRO A 217 3.61 10.71 1.25
C PRO A 217 4.92 11.25 1.82
N ARG A 218 5.40 12.38 1.29
CA ARG A 218 6.65 13.01 1.77
C ARG A 218 6.53 13.56 3.18
N GLU A 219 5.39 14.11 3.55
CA GLU A 219 5.15 14.61 4.91
C GLU A 219 5.10 13.47 5.93
N VAL A 220 4.47 12.33 5.58
CA VAL A 220 4.48 11.12 6.41
C VAL A 220 5.90 10.56 6.53
N ILE A 221 6.66 10.45 5.43
CA ILE A 221 8.06 10.00 5.47
C ILE A 221 8.89 10.92 6.36
N LYS A 222 8.84 12.24 6.16
CA LYS A 222 9.62 13.21 6.94
C LYS A 222 9.24 13.25 8.42
N ALA A 223 8.02 12.86 8.78
CA ALA A 223 7.63 12.66 10.16
C ALA A 223 8.19 11.37 10.76
N SER A 224 8.57 10.39 9.92
CA SER A 224 9.05 9.08 10.33
C SER A 224 10.58 8.94 10.28
N VAL A 225 11.30 9.84 9.60
CA VAL A 225 12.76 9.75 9.40
C VAL A 225 13.44 11.12 9.51
N ASN A 226 14.67 11.17 9.99
CA ASN A 226 15.47 12.40 10.02
C ASN A 226 16.19 12.66 8.68
N ASN A 227 16.52 11.63 7.92
CA ASN A 227 17.35 11.72 6.72
C ASN A 227 16.54 11.40 5.47
N PHE A 228 16.01 12.42 4.80
CA PHE A 228 15.25 12.27 3.56
C PHE A 228 15.81 13.16 2.45
N VAL A 229 16.07 12.57 1.28
CA VAL A 229 16.54 13.23 0.06
C VAL A 229 15.63 12.84 -1.10
N ASP A 230 15.05 13.81 -1.79
CA ASP A 230 14.32 13.54 -3.04
C ASP A 230 15.30 13.26 -4.20
N MET A 231 14.88 12.44 -5.15
CA MET A 231 15.62 12.31 -6.41
C MET A 231 15.53 13.61 -7.21
N ALA A 232 16.28 13.68 -8.32
CA ALA A 232 16.31 14.87 -9.17
C ALA A 232 14.88 15.30 -9.62
N PRO A 233 14.58 16.61 -9.64
CA PRO A 233 13.22 17.13 -9.89
C PRO A 233 12.57 16.62 -11.17
N GLU A 234 13.36 16.34 -12.21
CA GLU A 234 12.90 15.81 -13.50
C GLU A 234 12.52 14.33 -13.45
N THR A 235 12.66 13.67 -12.30
CA THR A 235 12.41 12.22 -12.11
C THR A 235 11.39 11.89 -11.03
N ILE A 236 10.77 12.92 -10.43
CA ILE A 236 9.80 12.80 -9.34
C ILE A 236 8.45 13.38 -9.73
N HIS A 237 7.47 13.31 -8.85
CA HIS A 237 6.11 13.80 -9.04
C HIS A 237 5.46 13.23 -10.32
N ASP A 238 4.84 14.07 -11.13
CA ASP A 238 4.22 13.68 -12.42
C ASP A 238 5.26 13.27 -13.48
N ALA A 239 6.50 13.75 -13.36
CA ALA A 239 7.63 13.35 -14.22
C ALA A 239 8.24 11.99 -13.83
N THR A 240 7.75 11.35 -12.77
CA THR A 240 8.31 10.10 -12.24
C THR A 240 8.51 9.03 -13.31
N TYR A 241 9.60 8.28 -13.21
CA TYR A 241 9.84 7.09 -14.03
C TYR A 241 9.14 5.86 -13.47
N CYS A 242 8.71 4.96 -14.36
CA CYS A 242 8.09 3.70 -13.98
C CYS A 242 9.10 2.77 -13.27
N CYS A 243 8.60 1.96 -12.33
CA CYS A 243 9.38 0.87 -11.72
C CYS A 243 9.77 -0.25 -12.70
N GLY A 244 9.17 -0.29 -13.90
CA GLY A 244 9.35 -1.36 -14.87
C GLY A 244 8.36 -2.53 -14.72
N GLY A 245 7.53 -2.56 -13.68
CA GLY A 245 6.55 -3.63 -13.42
C GLY A 245 5.33 -3.63 -14.35
N GLY A 246 5.11 -2.54 -15.09
CA GLY A 246 4.20 -2.44 -16.23
C GLY A 246 2.76 -2.91 -16.03
N GLY A 247 2.23 -2.89 -14.80
CA GLY A 247 0.87 -3.32 -14.52
C GLY A 247 0.59 -4.76 -14.99
N GLY A 248 0.91 -5.75 -14.15
CA GLY A 248 0.68 -7.16 -14.44
C GLY A 248 1.80 -7.88 -15.19
N LEU A 249 2.96 -7.27 -15.38
CA LEU A 249 4.14 -7.93 -15.99
C LEU A 249 5.06 -8.56 -14.92
N LEU A 250 4.52 -9.05 -13.81
CA LEU A 250 5.32 -9.51 -12.66
C LEU A 250 5.75 -10.99 -12.73
N THR A 251 5.62 -11.63 -13.88
CA THR A 251 6.04 -13.02 -14.07
C THR A 251 7.53 -13.13 -14.43
N ASP A 252 8.18 -14.24 -14.05
CA ASP A 252 9.62 -14.40 -14.21
C ASP A 252 10.03 -14.59 -15.69
N ASP A 253 9.15 -15.11 -16.53
CA ASP A 253 9.36 -15.19 -17.99
C ASP A 253 9.47 -13.82 -18.66
N LEU A 254 9.05 -12.75 -18.01
CA LEU A 254 9.18 -11.37 -18.47
C LEU A 254 10.32 -10.59 -17.79
N MET A 255 11.21 -11.27 -17.06
CA MET A 255 12.25 -10.60 -16.27
C MET A 255 13.15 -9.68 -17.11
N GLU A 256 13.57 -10.10 -18.30
CA GLU A 256 14.37 -9.25 -19.18
C GLU A 256 13.67 -7.93 -19.54
N LEU A 257 12.37 -7.99 -19.84
CA LEU A 257 11.58 -6.81 -20.13
C LEU A 257 11.41 -5.92 -18.88
N ARG A 258 11.23 -6.53 -17.72
CA ARG A 258 11.10 -5.84 -16.43
C ARG A 258 12.37 -5.09 -16.06
N VAL A 259 13.53 -5.74 -16.21
CA VAL A 259 14.85 -5.11 -16.00
C VAL A 259 15.04 -3.94 -16.95
N LYS A 260 14.87 -4.13 -18.27
CA LYS A 260 14.96 -3.04 -19.25
C LYS A 260 14.00 -1.89 -18.98
N GLY A 261 12.78 -2.19 -18.56
CA GLY A 261 11.77 -1.19 -18.22
C GLY A 261 12.09 -0.36 -16.98
N ALA A 262 12.93 -0.87 -16.08
CA ALA A 262 13.36 -0.18 -14.87
C ALA A 262 14.54 0.77 -15.08
N VAL A 263 15.29 0.69 -16.20
CA VAL A 263 16.52 1.45 -16.44
C VAL A 263 16.41 2.93 -16.05
N PRO A 264 15.43 3.72 -16.53
CA PRO A 264 15.41 5.15 -16.20
C PRO A 264 15.26 5.42 -14.70
N ARG A 265 14.48 4.59 -13.99
CA ARG A 265 14.32 4.71 -12.53
C ARG A 265 15.57 4.28 -11.79
N MET A 266 16.24 3.22 -12.26
CA MET A 266 17.47 2.74 -11.65
C MET A 266 18.62 3.74 -11.83
N ASP A 267 18.71 4.40 -12.98
CA ASP A 267 19.70 5.45 -13.22
C ASP A 267 19.48 6.65 -12.30
N ALA A 268 18.22 7.07 -12.12
CA ALA A 268 17.87 8.14 -11.17
C ALA A 268 18.19 7.75 -9.71
N LEU A 269 17.95 6.49 -9.34
CA LEU A 269 18.27 5.97 -8.00
C LEU A 269 19.79 5.92 -7.78
N LYS A 270 20.56 5.40 -8.75
CA LYS A 270 22.03 5.36 -8.66
C LYS A 270 22.61 6.75 -8.44
N ARG A 271 22.10 7.73 -9.16
CA ARG A 271 22.54 9.12 -9.04
C ARG A 271 22.40 9.63 -7.61
N VAL A 272 21.23 9.49 -6.98
CA VAL A 272 21.03 9.97 -5.60
C VAL A 272 21.78 9.14 -4.56
N ILE A 273 22.06 7.87 -4.84
CA ILE A 273 22.98 7.05 -4.02
C ILE A 273 24.40 7.60 -4.07
N GLU A 274 24.91 7.92 -5.25
CA GLU A 274 26.28 8.41 -5.46
C GLU A 274 26.46 9.84 -4.95
N GLU A 275 25.46 10.72 -5.13
CA GLU A 275 25.53 12.15 -4.76
C GLU A 275 25.25 12.39 -3.26
N ASP A 276 24.29 11.66 -2.68
CA ASP A 276 23.74 11.95 -1.35
C ASP A 276 23.85 10.78 -0.35
N GLY A 277 24.39 9.63 -0.78
CA GLY A 277 24.59 8.46 0.09
C GLY A 277 23.29 7.74 0.48
N VAL A 278 22.23 7.86 -0.33
CA VAL A 278 20.94 7.19 -0.08
C VAL A 278 21.15 5.69 0.10
N THR A 279 20.57 5.13 1.15
CA THR A 279 20.64 3.71 1.50
C THR A 279 19.34 2.97 1.21
N HIS A 280 18.18 3.66 1.31
CA HIS A 280 16.86 3.04 1.14
C HIS A 280 15.94 3.89 0.27
N MET A 281 15.00 3.23 -0.41
CA MET A 281 13.97 3.87 -1.22
C MET A 281 12.58 3.43 -0.75
N ALA A 282 11.79 4.35 -0.24
CA ALA A 282 10.40 4.11 0.10
C ALA A 282 9.50 4.05 -1.14
N ALA A 283 8.53 3.14 -1.15
CA ALA A 283 7.54 3.01 -2.22
C ALA A 283 6.15 2.68 -1.67
N ILE A 284 5.11 3.33 -2.25
CA ILE A 284 3.69 3.21 -1.84
C ILE A 284 2.87 2.34 -2.78
N CYS A 285 3.48 1.49 -3.57
CA CYS A 285 2.75 0.64 -4.50
C CYS A 285 3.23 -0.80 -4.39
N ALA A 286 2.34 -1.72 -4.07
CA ALA A 286 2.65 -3.14 -3.93
C ALA A 286 3.36 -3.71 -5.16
N ILE A 287 2.92 -3.33 -6.38
CA ILE A 287 3.59 -3.76 -7.61
C ILE A 287 4.99 -3.14 -7.74
N CYS A 288 5.19 -1.89 -7.33
CA CYS A 288 6.52 -1.28 -7.36
C CYS A 288 7.45 -1.98 -6.35
N LYS A 289 7.01 -2.23 -5.13
CA LYS A 289 7.77 -2.98 -4.12
C LYS A 289 8.19 -4.35 -4.65
N SER A 290 7.24 -5.16 -5.12
CA SER A 290 7.50 -6.47 -5.73
C SER A 290 8.40 -6.41 -6.98
N GLN A 291 8.33 -5.34 -7.76
CA GLN A 291 9.19 -5.14 -8.92
C GLN A 291 10.62 -4.83 -8.49
N PHE A 292 10.81 -3.89 -7.58
CA PHE A 292 12.14 -3.45 -7.14
C PHE A 292 12.89 -4.57 -6.43
N THR A 293 12.27 -5.32 -5.53
CA THR A 293 12.92 -6.48 -4.89
C THR A 293 13.47 -7.50 -5.88
N LYS A 294 12.88 -7.61 -7.08
CA LYS A 294 13.32 -8.54 -8.12
C LYS A 294 14.36 -7.95 -9.07
N VAL A 295 14.33 -6.64 -9.32
CA VAL A 295 15.21 -6.03 -10.35
C VAL A 295 16.45 -5.36 -9.78
N LEU A 296 16.44 -4.89 -8.53
CA LEU A 296 17.58 -4.24 -7.88
C LEU A 296 18.88 -5.06 -7.97
N PRO A 297 18.87 -6.41 -7.77
CA PRO A 297 20.09 -7.22 -7.90
C PRO A 297 20.74 -7.16 -9.28
N TYR A 298 19.97 -6.97 -10.35
CA TYR A 298 20.49 -6.80 -11.71
C TYR A 298 21.27 -5.50 -11.90
N TYR A 299 21.09 -4.55 -10.98
CA TYR A 299 21.78 -3.25 -10.96
C TYR A 299 22.84 -3.16 -9.85
N GLY A 300 23.12 -4.28 -9.16
CA GLY A 300 24.12 -4.36 -8.09
C GLY A 300 23.67 -3.76 -6.75
N MET A 301 22.36 -3.66 -6.54
CA MET A 301 21.75 -3.15 -5.31
C MET A 301 21.05 -4.26 -4.52
N GLY A 302 21.01 -4.14 -3.19
CA GLY A 302 20.30 -5.08 -2.31
C GLY A 302 18.79 -5.00 -2.44
N MET A 303 18.09 -6.12 -2.21
CA MET A 303 16.62 -6.17 -2.21
C MET A 303 16.04 -5.44 -0.99
N ASP A 304 16.76 -5.43 0.10
CA ASP A 304 16.48 -4.74 1.36
C ASP A 304 16.46 -3.21 1.25
N MET A 305 16.99 -2.66 0.16
CA MET A 305 16.91 -1.22 -0.13
C MET A 305 15.47 -0.71 -0.25
N ILE A 306 14.48 -1.57 -0.54
CA ILE A 306 13.08 -1.15 -0.70
C ILE A 306 12.30 -1.30 0.59
N VAL A 307 11.66 -0.22 1.02
CA VAL A 307 10.82 -0.17 2.22
C VAL A 307 9.41 0.33 1.90
N SER A 308 8.42 -0.09 2.69
CA SER A 308 7.10 0.52 2.73
C SER A 308 7.15 1.86 3.47
N VAL A 309 6.29 2.81 3.15
CA VAL A 309 6.17 4.03 3.97
C VAL A 309 5.66 3.68 5.37
N HIS A 310 4.71 2.75 5.48
CA HIS A 310 4.21 2.32 6.79
C HIS A 310 5.16 1.38 7.55
N GLN A 311 6.18 0.80 6.93
CA GLN A 311 7.32 0.21 7.64
C GLN A 311 8.09 1.29 8.42
N LEU A 312 8.37 2.43 7.79
CA LEU A 312 9.01 3.56 8.45
C LEU A 312 8.15 4.12 9.60
N VAL A 313 6.84 4.22 9.37
CA VAL A 313 5.88 4.60 10.41
C VAL A 313 5.85 3.56 11.53
N SER A 314 5.86 2.27 11.22
CA SER A 314 5.88 1.17 12.19
C SER A 314 7.09 1.23 13.13
N ASN A 315 8.26 1.54 12.57
CA ASN A 315 9.48 1.70 13.36
C ASN A 315 9.43 2.94 14.28
N ALA A 316 8.84 4.03 13.78
CA ALA A 316 8.86 5.33 14.44
C ALA A 316 7.68 5.56 15.40
N ILE A 317 6.59 4.80 15.30
CA ILE A 317 5.38 5.07 16.09
C ILE A 317 5.62 4.78 17.58
N VAL A 318 5.25 5.75 18.42
CA VAL A 318 5.37 5.64 19.89
C VAL A 318 4.06 5.03 20.40
N LEU A 319 4.08 3.72 20.66
CA LEU A 319 2.93 2.98 21.18
C LEU A 319 2.68 3.30 22.65
N GLY A 320 1.41 3.37 23.06
CA GLY A 320 1.00 3.64 24.46
C GLY A 320 1.20 5.11 24.88
N SER A 321 1.39 6.03 23.96
CA SER A 321 1.62 7.44 24.25
C SER A 321 0.42 8.15 24.89
N LYS A 322 -0.75 7.51 24.93
CA LYS A 322 -2.02 8.06 25.44
C LYS A 322 -2.52 7.41 26.74
N GLN A 323 -1.67 6.68 27.45
CA GLN A 323 -2.02 6.17 28.80
C GLN A 323 -1.97 7.24 29.85
#